data_86b79d3d3777a0d8f4dd56e213a06655
#
_entry.id   86b79d3d3777a0d8f4dd56e213a06655
#
_cell.length_a   1.000
_cell.length_b   1.000
_cell.length_c   1.000
_cell.angle_alpha   90.00
_cell.angle_beta   90.00
_cell.angle_gamma   90.00
#
_symmetry.space_group_name_H-M   'P 1'
#
loop_
_entity.id
_entity.type
_entity.pdbx_description
1 polymer ?
#
loop_
_entity_poly.entity_id
_entity_poly.type
_entity_poly.pdbx_seq_one_letter_code
_entity_poly.pdbx_strand_id
1 'polypeptide(L)'
;ILVAPFVLEIIFMSDKLLVDLFQAYYDARRYKRNTMSALNFEINLEHNLFELYQEIKNNTYQISPSLAFIIFDPVQREIIAPPFRDRVVHHLVFNYINPVLENLFISDSYSCRQGKGISYGVKRVAYFVRSSSQNYQIDNYILKLDISGYFMSINQSVLYDKVEKYLLRHNVNYPFDLKLILALLKKIVFHDYIKDCVI
;
A
#
# COMPACT_ATOMS: atom_id res chain seq x y z
N ILE A 1 -15.26 -35.15 15.92
CA ILE A 1 -15.69 -34.12 16.89
C ILE A 1 -15.96 -32.89 16.05
N LEU A 2 -17.26 -32.66 15.77
CA LEU A 2 -17.74 -31.44 15.11
C LEU A 2 -17.64 -30.28 16.12
N VAL A 3 -16.62 -29.45 15.98
CA VAL A 3 -16.60 -28.17 16.68
C VAL A 3 -17.71 -27.34 16.04
N ALA A 4 -18.70 -26.92 16.83
CA ALA A 4 -19.85 -26.21 16.34
C ALA A 4 -19.40 -24.94 15.55
N PRO A 5 -19.99 -24.63 14.40
CA PRO A 5 -19.61 -23.47 13.58
C PRO A 5 -19.57 -22.16 14.37
N PHE A 6 -20.39 -22.04 15.40
CA PHE A 6 -20.42 -20.90 16.31
C PHE A 6 -19.16 -20.70 17.16
N VAL A 7 -18.44 -21.77 17.52
CA VAL A 7 -17.18 -21.71 18.29
C VAL A 7 -16.04 -21.30 17.35
N LEU A 8 -16.07 -21.72 16.10
CA LEU A 8 -15.16 -21.26 15.06
C LEU A 8 -15.37 -19.76 14.78
N GLU A 9 -16.61 -19.28 14.66
CA GLU A 9 -16.90 -17.85 14.48
C GLU A 9 -16.37 -16.98 15.64
N ILE A 10 -16.52 -17.43 16.90
CA ILE A 10 -15.99 -16.69 18.07
C ILE A 10 -14.44 -16.68 18.09
N ILE A 11 -13.80 -17.79 17.75
CA ILE A 11 -12.33 -17.87 17.65
C ILE A 11 -11.82 -17.01 16.49
N PHE A 12 -12.54 -16.95 15.37
CA PHE A 12 -12.21 -16.11 14.21
C PHE A 12 -12.34 -14.61 14.50
N MET A 13 -13.36 -14.19 15.25
CA MET A 13 -13.54 -12.79 15.64
C MET A 13 -12.49 -12.31 16.66
N SER A 14 -11.73 -13.21 17.29
CA SER A 14 -10.71 -12.84 18.28
C SER A 14 -9.32 -12.63 17.70
N ASP A 15 -9.02 -13.14 16.49
CA ASP A 15 -7.71 -12.94 15.88
C ASP A 15 -7.68 -11.63 15.07
N LYS A 16 -7.01 -10.64 15.64
CA LYS A 16 -6.91 -9.30 15.07
C LYS A 16 -6.35 -9.31 13.63
N LEU A 17 -5.39 -10.18 13.31
CA LEU A 17 -4.81 -10.29 11.99
C LEU A 17 -5.87 -10.65 10.93
N LEU A 18 -6.79 -11.56 11.27
CA LEU A 18 -7.87 -11.95 10.35
C LEU A 18 -8.83 -10.78 10.11
N VAL A 19 -9.24 -10.07 11.16
CA VAL A 19 -10.10 -8.88 11.05
C VAL A 19 -9.44 -7.81 10.19
N ASP A 20 -8.16 -7.54 10.43
CA ASP A 20 -7.40 -6.54 9.69
C ASP A 20 -7.19 -6.97 8.21
N LEU A 21 -7.13 -8.28 7.93
CA LEU A 21 -7.06 -8.80 6.57
C LEU A 21 -8.39 -8.60 5.81
N PHE A 22 -9.54 -8.78 6.46
CA PHE A 22 -10.85 -8.41 5.90
C PHE A 22 -10.92 -6.91 5.61
N GLN A 23 -10.44 -6.06 6.52
CA GLN A 23 -10.39 -4.62 6.27
C GLN A 23 -9.50 -4.28 5.08
N ALA A 24 -8.32 -4.90 4.98
CA ALA A 24 -7.41 -4.74 3.85
C ALA A 24 -8.04 -5.18 2.51
N TYR A 25 -8.84 -6.26 2.52
CA TYR A 25 -9.64 -6.66 1.36
C TYR A 25 -10.62 -5.56 0.93
N TYR A 26 -11.39 -4.99 1.86
CA TYR A 26 -12.32 -3.90 1.53
C TYR A 26 -11.61 -2.68 0.97
N ASP A 27 -10.43 -2.35 1.49
CA ASP A 27 -9.61 -1.24 1.01
C ASP A 27 -9.07 -1.51 -0.39
N ALA A 28 -8.55 -2.72 -0.65
CA ALA A 28 -8.08 -3.14 -1.97
C ALA A 28 -9.21 -3.14 -3.02
N ARG A 29 -10.43 -3.53 -2.62
CA ARG A 29 -11.62 -3.60 -3.46
C ARG A 29 -12.15 -2.24 -3.89
N ARG A 30 -11.97 -1.20 -3.09
CA ARG A 30 -12.67 0.10 -3.21
C ARG A 30 -12.70 0.68 -4.62
N TYR A 31 -11.60 0.55 -5.39
CA TYR A 31 -11.50 1.08 -6.76
C TYR A 31 -11.20 -0.01 -7.81
N LYS A 32 -11.42 -1.28 -7.48
CA LYS A 32 -11.05 -2.43 -8.33
C LYS A 32 -12.18 -3.46 -8.49
N ARG A 33 -13.42 -3.10 -8.18
CA ARG A 33 -14.59 -4.01 -8.13
C ARG A 33 -14.85 -4.79 -9.41
N ASN A 34 -14.50 -4.22 -10.58
CA ASN A 34 -14.81 -4.80 -11.89
C ASN A 34 -13.59 -5.43 -12.56
N THR A 35 -12.48 -5.64 -11.84
CA THR A 35 -11.33 -6.33 -12.42
C THR A 35 -11.52 -7.84 -12.30
N MET A 36 -11.18 -8.60 -13.36
CA MET A 36 -11.29 -10.06 -13.35
C MET A 36 -10.57 -10.71 -12.16
N SER A 37 -9.40 -10.18 -11.82
CA SER A 37 -8.62 -10.68 -10.66
C SER A 37 -9.36 -10.49 -9.34
N ALA A 38 -10.09 -9.37 -9.16
CA ALA A 38 -10.89 -9.15 -7.96
C ALA A 38 -12.13 -10.07 -7.95
N LEU A 39 -12.84 -10.17 -9.07
CA LEU A 39 -14.02 -11.02 -9.19
C LEU A 39 -13.69 -12.50 -8.93
N ASN A 40 -12.58 -13.00 -9.49
CA ASN A 40 -12.14 -14.37 -9.27
C ASN A 40 -11.79 -14.62 -7.80
N PHE A 41 -11.19 -13.65 -7.12
CA PHE A 41 -10.90 -13.74 -5.69
C PHE A 41 -12.19 -13.75 -4.85
N GLU A 42 -13.21 -13.00 -5.27
CA GLU A 42 -14.48 -12.86 -4.56
C GLU A 42 -15.41 -14.09 -4.70
N ILE A 43 -15.24 -14.96 -5.70
CA ILE A 43 -16.05 -16.18 -5.86
C ILE A 43 -15.98 -17.07 -4.60
N ASN A 44 -14.80 -17.19 -3.99
CA ASN A 44 -14.58 -17.96 -2.76
C ASN A 44 -13.92 -17.09 -1.68
N LEU A 45 -14.51 -15.92 -1.41
CA LEU A 45 -13.90 -14.85 -0.63
C LEU A 45 -13.39 -15.30 0.74
N GLU A 46 -14.27 -15.94 1.52
CA GLU A 46 -13.95 -16.35 2.89
C GLU A 46 -12.83 -17.39 2.91
N HIS A 47 -12.89 -18.35 1.99
CA HIS A 47 -11.87 -19.38 1.85
C HIS A 47 -10.52 -18.76 1.44
N ASN A 48 -10.51 -17.90 0.44
CA ASN A 48 -9.29 -17.23 -0.05
C ASN A 48 -8.65 -16.33 1.00
N LEU A 49 -9.47 -15.62 1.78
CA LEU A 49 -8.95 -14.80 2.90
C LEU A 49 -8.42 -15.65 4.03
N PHE A 50 -9.07 -16.78 4.30
CA PHE A 50 -8.61 -17.69 5.35
C PHE A 50 -7.31 -18.41 4.97
N GLU A 51 -7.18 -18.89 3.74
CA GLU A 51 -5.90 -19.42 3.24
C GLU A 51 -4.79 -18.37 3.35
N LEU A 52 -5.06 -17.14 2.90
CA LEU A 52 -4.10 -16.03 2.98
C LEU A 52 -3.70 -15.71 4.42
N TYR A 53 -4.68 -15.72 5.35
CA TYR A 53 -4.42 -15.58 6.78
C TYR A 53 -3.49 -16.68 7.31
N GLN A 54 -3.75 -17.96 6.96
CA GLN A 54 -2.91 -19.08 7.40
C GLN A 54 -1.49 -18.97 6.83
N GLU A 55 -1.34 -18.60 5.57
CA GLU A 55 -0.04 -18.42 4.96
C GLU A 55 0.76 -17.30 5.63
N ILE A 56 0.11 -16.17 5.93
CA ILE A 56 0.74 -15.05 6.62
C ILE A 56 1.14 -15.46 8.04
N LYS A 57 0.24 -16.07 8.78
CA LYS A 57 0.46 -16.50 10.16
C LYS A 57 1.59 -17.52 10.28
N ASN A 58 1.68 -18.45 9.34
CA ASN A 58 2.72 -19.48 9.29
C ASN A 58 4.00 -19.03 8.57
N ASN A 59 4.07 -17.78 8.12
CA ASN A 59 5.17 -17.21 7.32
C ASN A 59 5.47 -17.98 6.01
N THR A 60 4.46 -18.65 5.46
CA THR A 60 4.54 -19.42 4.19
C THR A 60 4.05 -18.60 2.99
N TYR A 61 3.49 -17.40 3.21
CA TYR A 61 3.03 -16.53 2.13
C TYR A 61 4.11 -16.32 1.07
N GLN A 62 3.73 -16.52 -0.19
CA GLN A 62 4.54 -16.24 -1.38
C GLN A 62 3.79 -15.25 -2.28
N ILE A 63 4.52 -14.33 -2.89
CA ILE A 63 3.94 -13.39 -3.86
C ILE A 63 3.66 -14.16 -5.16
N SER A 64 2.48 -13.94 -5.72
CA SER A 64 2.05 -14.57 -6.96
C SER A 64 2.62 -13.83 -8.18
N PRO A 65 2.76 -14.49 -9.35
CA PRO A 65 3.18 -13.84 -10.58
C PRO A 65 2.27 -12.65 -10.94
N SER A 66 2.89 -11.54 -11.34
CA SER A 66 2.19 -10.32 -11.74
C SER A 66 1.79 -10.36 -13.22
N LEU A 67 0.73 -9.66 -13.59
CA LEU A 67 0.35 -9.45 -14.98
C LEU A 67 1.07 -8.21 -15.53
N ALA A 68 1.83 -8.38 -16.63
CA ALA A 68 2.45 -7.27 -17.34
C ALA A 68 1.62 -6.89 -18.59
N PHE A 69 1.38 -5.59 -18.78
CA PHE A 69 0.70 -5.07 -19.97
C PHE A 69 1.13 -3.62 -20.25
N ILE A 70 0.88 -3.18 -21.48
CA ILE A 70 1.23 -1.81 -21.91
C ILE A 70 -0.04 -0.98 -22.02
N ILE A 71 -0.04 0.21 -21.46
CA ILE A 71 -1.04 1.24 -21.74
C ILE A 71 -0.44 2.32 -22.63
N PHE A 72 -1.26 2.90 -23.52
CA PHE A 72 -0.80 3.87 -24.53
C PHE A 72 -1.30 5.28 -24.27
N ASP A 73 -2.31 5.47 -23.43
CA ASP A 73 -2.93 6.75 -23.14
C ASP A 73 -2.71 7.18 -21.69
N PRO A 74 -2.31 8.43 -21.40
CA PRO A 74 -1.87 9.51 -22.30
C PRO A 74 -0.42 9.35 -22.81
N VAL A 75 0.35 8.44 -22.25
CA VAL A 75 1.74 8.12 -22.62
C VAL A 75 1.95 6.64 -22.48
N GLN A 76 2.69 6.04 -23.40
CA GLN A 76 3.04 4.62 -23.34
C GLN A 76 3.76 4.29 -22.03
N ARG A 77 3.22 3.31 -21.30
CA ARG A 77 3.79 2.83 -20.03
C ARG A 77 3.63 1.33 -19.90
N GLU A 78 4.66 0.70 -19.41
CA GLU A 78 4.60 -0.68 -18.94
C GLU A 78 3.98 -0.71 -17.54
N ILE A 79 2.98 -1.53 -17.35
CA ILE A 79 2.30 -1.72 -16.07
C ILE A 79 2.51 -3.16 -15.63
N ILE A 80 3.02 -3.32 -14.42
CA ILE A 80 3.12 -4.61 -13.73
C ILE A 80 2.09 -4.59 -12.60
N ALA A 81 1.05 -5.40 -12.78
CA ALA A 81 -0.08 -5.43 -11.86
C ALA A 81 -0.08 -6.73 -11.05
N PRO A 82 0.13 -6.66 -9.73
CA PRO A 82 0.01 -7.84 -8.88
C PRO A 82 -1.43 -8.34 -8.85
N PRO A 83 -1.66 -9.66 -8.69
CA PRO A 83 -2.98 -10.24 -8.48
C PRO A 83 -3.70 -9.59 -7.30
N PHE A 84 -5.03 -9.71 -7.28
CA PHE A 84 -5.84 -9.07 -6.24
C PHE A 84 -5.50 -9.61 -4.84
N ARG A 85 -5.18 -10.90 -4.72
CA ARG A 85 -4.71 -11.54 -3.49
C ARG A 85 -3.52 -10.80 -2.87
N ASP A 86 -2.51 -10.51 -3.69
CA ASP A 86 -1.29 -9.84 -3.21
C ASP A 86 -1.55 -8.36 -2.91
N ARG A 87 -2.49 -7.73 -3.62
CA ARG A 87 -2.95 -6.37 -3.28
C ARG A 87 -3.60 -6.30 -1.91
N VAL A 88 -4.32 -7.34 -1.48
CA VAL A 88 -4.86 -7.42 -0.12
C VAL A 88 -3.72 -7.39 0.90
N VAL A 89 -2.63 -8.15 0.67
CA VAL A 89 -1.45 -8.11 1.55
C VAL A 89 -0.76 -6.76 1.52
N HIS A 90 -0.65 -6.12 0.34
CA HIS A 90 -0.10 -4.76 0.24
C HIS A 90 -0.92 -3.76 1.06
N HIS A 91 -2.26 -3.85 1.00
CA HIS A 91 -3.14 -3.00 1.82
C HIS A 91 -3.01 -3.31 3.31
N LEU A 92 -2.88 -4.58 3.70
CA LEU A 92 -2.64 -4.96 5.10
C LEU A 92 -1.37 -4.30 5.64
N VAL A 93 -0.25 -4.45 4.93
CA VAL A 93 1.03 -3.82 5.31
C VAL A 93 0.90 -2.29 5.33
N PHE A 94 0.28 -1.71 4.29
CA PHE A 94 0.05 -0.27 4.23
C PHE A 94 -0.77 0.25 5.41
N ASN A 95 -1.87 -0.41 5.76
CA ASN A 95 -2.74 0.00 6.86
C ASN A 95 -2.01 0.03 8.20
N TYR A 96 -1.03 -0.84 8.39
CA TYR A 96 -0.22 -0.86 9.61
C TYR A 96 0.90 0.19 9.62
N ILE A 97 1.62 0.35 8.50
CA ILE A 97 2.79 1.23 8.48
C ILE A 97 2.44 2.70 8.19
N ASN A 98 1.41 2.96 7.38
CA ASN A 98 1.08 4.32 6.94
C ASN A 98 0.78 5.29 8.10
N PRO A 99 0.00 4.94 9.14
CA PRO A 99 -0.25 5.85 10.27
C PRO A 99 1.03 6.27 11.00
N VAL A 100 2.04 5.39 11.00
CA VAL A 100 3.34 5.66 11.64
C VAL A 100 4.19 6.57 10.76
N LEU A 101 4.24 6.28 9.45
CA LEU A 101 5.02 7.05 8.48
C LEU A 101 4.40 8.41 8.16
N GLU A 102 3.07 8.57 8.31
CA GLU A 102 2.38 9.84 8.07
C GLU A 102 2.96 11.00 8.89
N ASN A 103 3.48 10.70 10.08
CA ASN A 103 4.12 11.69 10.95
C ASN A 103 5.48 12.19 10.43
N LEU A 104 6.11 11.49 9.47
CA LEU A 104 7.37 11.90 8.85
C LEU A 104 7.18 12.93 7.74
N PHE A 105 6.01 12.95 7.12
CA PHE A 105 5.78 13.79 5.96
C PHE A 105 5.63 15.25 6.34
N ILE A 106 6.30 16.12 5.61
CA ILE A 106 6.09 17.56 5.72
C ILE A 106 4.63 17.92 5.42
N SER A 107 4.17 19.04 5.96
CA SER A 107 2.77 19.47 5.81
C SER A 107 2.33 19.56 4.35
N ASP A 108 3.21 20.04 3.47
CA ASP A 108 2.95 20.26 2.04
C ASP A 108 3.42 19.09 1.16
N SER A 109 3.40 17.85 1.69
CA SER A 109 3.49 16.62 0.92
C SER A 109 2.09 16.18 0.51
N TYR A 110 1.90 15.88 -0.77
CA TYR A 110 0.60 15.53 -1.38
C TYR A 110 0.70 14.16 -2.04
N SER A 111 -0.44 13.69 -2.57
CA SER A 111 -0.57 12.37 -3.19
C SER A 111 -0.61 11.23 -2.18
N CYS A 112 -1.54 10.30 -2.39
CA CYS A 112 -1.78 9.12 -1.54
C CYS A 112 -1.99 9.43 -0.04
N ARG A 113 -2.25 10.68 0.33
CA ARG A 113 -2.55 11.11 1.70
C ARG A 113 -4.00 11.55 1.82
N GLN A 114 -4.66 11.12 2.89
CA GLN A 114 -6.06 11.47 3.16
C GLN A 114 -6.22 12.99 3.34
N GLY A 115 -7.18 13.58 2.63
CA GLY A 115 -7.46 15.02 2.67
C GLY A 115 -6.44 15.89 1.93
N LYS A 116 -5.35 15.33 1.37
CA LYS A 116 -4.30 16.06 0.68
C LYS A 116 -4.20 15.70 -0.82
N GLY A 117 -5.34 15.66 -1.48
CA GLY A 117 -5.40 15.43 -2.93
C GLY A 117 -5.04 16.67 -3.77
N ILE A 118 -5.18 16.55 -5.10
CA ILE A 118 -4.83 17.59 -6.08
C ILE A 118 -5.47 18.94 -5.74
N SER A 119 -6.77 18.97 -5.43
CA SER A 119 -7.47 20.22 -5.10
C SER A 119 -6.89 20.94 -3.88
N TYR A 120 -6.42 20.19 -2.87
CA TYR A 120 -5.75 20.77 -1.72
C TYR A 120 -4.36 21.33 -2.12
N GLY A 121 -3.60 20.58 -2.92
CA GLY A 121 -2.30 21.03 -3.43
C GLY A 121 -2.40 22.34 -4.23
N VAL A 122 -3.38 22.43 -5.15
CA VAL A 122 -3.64 23.67 -5.93
C VAL A 122 -3.93 24.87 -5.02
N LYS A 123 -4.78 24.68 -3.98
CA LYS A 123 -5.06 25.76 -3.02
C LYS A 123 -3.80 26.20 -2.26
N ARG A 124 -2.91 25.26 -1.92
CA ARG A 124 -1.65 25.57 -1.24
C ARG A 124 -0.69 26.33 -2.15
N VAL A 125 -0.56 25.92 -3.41
CA VAL A 125 0.24 26.65 -4.40
C VAL A 125 -0.29 28.08 -4.58
N ALA A 126 -1.59 28.26 -4.74
CA ALA A 126 -2.21 29.59 -4.84
C ALA A 126 -1.92 30.46 -3.59
N TYR A 127 -1.98 29.86 -2.40
CA TYR A 127 -1.60 30.54 -1.18
C TYR A 127 -0.13 30.98 -1.18
N PHE A 128 0.80 30.10 -1.56
CA PHE A 128 2.22 30.42 -1.62
C PHE A 128 2.52 31.53 -2.64
N VAL A 129 1.95 31.42 -3.85
CA VAL A 129 2.12 32.45 -4.88
C VAL A 129 1.62 33.80 -4.37
N ARG A 130 0.43 33.85 -3.78
CA ARG A 130 -0.14 35.09 -3.24
C ARG A 130 0.71 35.68 -2.12
N SER A 131 1.21 34.83 -1.22
CA SER A 131 2.02 35.25 -0.08
C SER A 131 3.39 35.79 -0.52
N SER A 132 4.09 35.05 -1.40
CA SER A 132 5.43 35.41 -1.87
C SER A 132 5.45 36.60 -2.81
N SER A 133 4.37 36.82 -3.59
CA SER A 133 4.21 37.96 -4.49
C SER A 133 3.60 39.20 -3.83
N GLN A 134 3.42 39.22 -2.51
CA GLN A 134 2.76 40.31 -1.80
C GLN A 134 1.41 40.69 -2.43
N ASN A 135 0.50 39.70 -2.56
CA ASN A 135 -0.77 39.81 -3.27
C ASN A 135 -0.60 40.23 -4.76
N TYR A 136 0.34 39.59 -5.46
CA TYR A 136 0.60 39.79 -6.90
C TYR A 136 1.17 41.20 -7.25
N GLN A 137 1.84 41.86 -6.31
CA GLN A 137 2.45 43.19 -6.52
C GLN A 137 3.90 43.07 -6.98
N ILE A 138 4.57 41.95 -6.72
CA ILE A 138 5.97 41.72 -7.14
C ILE A 138 6.08 40.41 -7.92
N ASP A 139 7.07 40.33 -8.81
CA ASP A 139 7.36 39.14 -9.60
C ASP A 139 7.71 37.97 -8.71
N ASN A 140 7.24 36.78 -9.08
CA ASN A 140 7.45 35.54 -8.38
C ASN A 140 7.87 34.42 -9.35
N TYR A 141 8.80 33.59 -8.95
CA TYR A 141 9.32 32.50 -9.77
C TYR A 141 8.94 31.13 -9.14
N ILE A 142 8.45 30.22 -10.00
CA ILE A 142 8.10 28.86 -9.58
C ILE A 142 9.08 27.90 -10.23
N LEU A 143 9.89 27.22 -9.41
CA LEU A 143 10.76 26.14 -9.88
C LEU A 143 10.00 24.81 -9.83
N LYS A 144 9.82 24.17 -10.99
CA LYS A 144 9.25 22.83 -11.10
C LYS A 144 10.38 21.83 -11.35
N LEU A 145 10.50 20.85 -10.46
CA LEU A 145 11.47 19.76 -10.58
C LEU A 145 10.74 18.41 -10.66
N ASP A 146 11.34 17.48 -11.37
CA ASP A 146 10.86 16.09 -11.46
C ASP A 146 12.03 15.12 -11.46
N ILE A 147 11.82 13.89 -10.97
CA ILE A 147 12.84 12.84 -10.93
C ILE A 147 12.53 11.83 -12.04
N SER A 148 13.40 11.79 -13.06
CA SER A 148 13.27 10.82 -14.14
C SER A 148 13.42 9.40 -13.63
N GLY A 149 12.51 8.50 -14.06
CA GLY A 149 12.56 7.09 -13.71
C GLY A 149 12.48 6.80 -12.20
N TYR A 150 11.78 7.65 -11.44
CA TYR A 150 11.76 7.62 -9.96
C TYR A 150 11.59 6.20 -9.40
N PHE A 151 10.53 5.49 -9.78
CA PHE A 151 10.24 4.16 -9.21
C PHE A 151 11.30 3.11 -9.55
N MET A 152 11.85 3.16 -10.76
CA MET A 152 12.88 2.20 -11.20
C MET A 152 14.26 2.52 -10.61
N SER A 153 14.48 3.74 -10.13
CA SER A 153 15.75 4.17 -9.53
C SER A 153 15.81 4.01 -8.01
N ILE A 154 14.71 3.61 -7.36
CA ILE A 154 14.67 3.41 -5.91
C ILE A 154 15.59 2.24 -5.53
N ASN A 155 16.57 2.53 -4.68
CA ASN A 155 17.38 1.47 -4.07
C ASN A 155 16.56 0.78 -2.97
N GLN A 156 16.13 -0.46 -3.25
CA GLN A 156 15.27 -1.25 -2.37
C GLN A 156 15.90 -1.49 -0.99
N SER A 157 17.22 -1.73 -0.92
CA SER A 157 17.91 -1.95 0.35
C SER A 157 17.89 -0.69 1.21
N VAL A 158 18.19 0.48 0.61
CA VAL A 158 18.16 1.76 1.33
C VAL A 158 16.74 2.09 1.80
N LEU A 159 15.73 1.81 0.97
CA LEU A 159 14.33 2.02 1.32
C LEU A 159 13.92 1.15 2.51
N TYR A 160 14.18 -0.16 2.41
CA TYR A 160 13.83 -1.11 3.47
C TYR A 160 14.53 -0.75 4.79
N ASP A 161 15.84 -0.52 4.76
CA ASP A 161 16.62 -0.16 5.95
C ASP A 161 16.11 1.11 6.65
N LYS A 162 15.72 2.12 5.88
CA LYS A 162 15.15 3.36 6.43
C LYS A 162 13.82 3.11 7.13
N VAL A 163 12.92 2.37 6.48
CA VAL A 163 11.60 2.05 7.03
C VAL A 163 11.75 1.16 8.27
N GLU A 164 12.54 0.09 8.20
CA GLU A 164 12.79 -0.82 9.31
C GLU A 164 13.36 -0.08 10.53
N LYS A 165 14.44 0.69 10.34
CA LYS A 165 15.06 1.48 11.41
C LYS A 165 14.08 2.48 12.04
N TYR A 166 13.23 3.10 11.23
CA TYR A 166 12.23 4.01 11.74
C TYR A 166 11.19 3.29 12.60
N LEU A 167 10.62 2.18 12.09
CA LEU A 167 9.63 1.39 12.81
C LEU A 167 10.21 0.81 14.12
N LEU A 168 11.44 0.32 14.12
CA LEU A 168 12.11 -0.20 15.32
C LEU A 168 12.37 0.88 16.38
N ARG A 169 12.75 2.09 15.97
CA ARG A 169 13.01 3.20 16.90
C ARG A 169 11.75 3.75 17.56
N HIS A 170 10.61 3.71 16.87
CA HIS A 170 9.34 4.23 17.34
C HIS A 170 8.42 3.12 17.85
N ASN A 171 9.00 1.97 18.23
CA ASN A 171 8.28 0.81 18.75
C ASN A 171 7.72 1.10 20.17
N VAL A 172 6.65 1.88 20.20
CA VAL A 172 5.85 2.09 21.40
C VAL A 172 4.49 1.44 21.15
N ASN A 173 4.35 0.18 21.55
CA ASN A 173 3.08 -0.57 21.54
C ASN A 173 2.30 -0.51 20.20
N TYR A 174 2.90 -1.03 19.12
CA TYR A 174 2.14 -1.22 17.89
C TYR A 174 0.95 -2.17 18.12
N PRO A 175 -0.22 -1.88 17.56
CA PRO A 175 -1.39 -2.75 17.66
C PRO A 175 -1.27 -4.00 16.76
N PHE A 176 -0.07 -4.35 16.30
CA PHE A 176 0.23 -5.44 15.38
C PHE A 176 1.59 -6.09 15.68
N ASP A 177 1.80 -7.29 15.19
CA ASP A 177 3.12 -7.95 15.25
C ASP A 177 4.10 -7.29 14.27
N LEU A 178 5.01 -6.49 14.79
CA LEU A 178 6.01 -5.78 14.01
C LEU A 178 6.93 -6.73 13.24
N LYS A 179 7.29 -7.90 13.81
CA LYS A 179 8.16 -8.86 13.13
C LYS A 179 7.48 -9.45 11.89
N LEU A 180 6.20 -9.78 12.01
CA LEU A 180 5.39 -10.27 10.90
C LEU A 180 5.28 -9.22 9.78
N ILE A 181 5.00 -7.98 10.14
CA ILE A 181 4.86 -6.89 9.16
C ILE A 181 6.17 -6.56 8.47
N LEU A 182 7.29 -6.55 9.20
CA LEU A 182 8.62 -6.37 8.59
C LEU A 182 8.98 -7.53 7.66
N ALA A 183 8.62 -8.77 7.99
CA ALA A 183 8.82 -9.92 7.11
C ALA A 183 8.02 -9.81 5.80
N LEU A 184 6.75 -9.39 5.88
CA LEU A 184 5.90 -9.13 4.70
C LEU A 184 6.44 -7.96 3.87
N LEU A 185 6.79 -6.85 4.52
CA LEU A 185 7.38 -5.69 3.86
C LEU A 185 8.67 -6.06 3.12
N LYS A 186 9.53 -6.87 3.74
CA LYS A 186 10.76 -7.36 3.12
C LYS A 186 10.46 -8.17 1.86
N LYS A 187 9.49 -9.10 1.93
CA LYS A 187 9.06 -9.87 0.74
C LYS A 187 8.58 -8.94 -0.38
N ILE A 188 7.74 -7.95 -0.07
CA ILE A 188 7.18 -7.01 -1.05
C ILE A 188 8.27 -6.12 -1.67
N VAL A 189 9.17 -5.56 -0.86
CA VAL A 189 10.19 -4.61 -1.34
C VAL A 189 11.25 -5.29 -2.20
N PHE A 190 11.66 -6.52 -1.85
CA PHE A 190 12.73 -7.24 -2.58
C PHE A 190 12.21 -8.21 -3.65
N HIS A 191 10.90 -8.28 -3.85
CA HIS A 191 10.35 -9.10 -4.93
C HIS A 191 10.72 -8.54 -6.31
N ASP A 192 11.21 -9.40 -7.20
CA ASP A 192 11.53 -9.04 -8.58
C ASP A 192 10.31 -9.22 -9.48
N TYR A 193 9.43 -8.22 -9.47
CA TYR A 193 8.18 -8.23 -10.24
C TYR A 193 8.40 -8.35 -11.77
N ILE A 194 9.60 -8.04 -12.26
CA ILE A 194 9.90 -8.12 -13.69
C ILE A 194 10.18 -9.58 -14.09
N LYS A 195 10.89 -10.32 -13.26
CA LYS A 195 11.17 -11.74 -13.52
C LYS A 195 9.95 -12.63 -13.35
N ASP A 196 9.08 -12.29 -12.41
CA ASP A 196 7.89 -13.08 -12.06
C ASP A 196 6.61 -12.55 -12.72
N CYS A 197 6.70 -11.92 -13.90
CA CYS A 197 5.52 -11.46 -14.62
C CYS A 197 5.07 -12.43 -15.71
N VAL A 198 3.75 -12.46 -15.95
CA VAL A 198 3.09 -13.16 -17.05
C VAL A 198 2.57 -12.09 -18.02
N ILE A 199 2.75 -12.32 -19.34
CA ILE A 199 2.30 -11.42 -20.41
C ILE A 199 0.96 -11.91 -20.95
#